data_7ee15d94228f55b7cf3a41137899823e
#
_entry.id   7ee15d94228f55b7cf3a41137899823e
#
_cell.length_a   1.000
_cell.length_b   1.000
_cell.length_c   1.000
_cell.angle_alpha   90.00
_cell.angle_beta   90.00
_cell.angle_gamma   90.00
#
_symmetry.space_group_name_H-M   'P 1'
#
loop_
_entity.id
_entity.type
_entity.pdbx_description
1 polymer ?
#
loop_
_entity_poly.entity_id
_entity_poly.type
_entity_poly.pdbx_seq_one_letter_code
_entity_poly.pdbx_strand_id
1 'polypeptide(L)'
;MLSTAQDRNGLNVKQDSCINVAVDYYKQHGSRQDCFLSYYYQGRVYENARDHEAALNSYLLAESFITNKTPDTYLSSLYNHISAIYQNAFDFPRALTSIQKAEEHARKAGLTDFSHSLQIHTGRILLMEGYPEKTDSCLASLKGAKVSPIISAHLTALILLRKSFHQKSNPQIVEALDSLIASHQNQSILPWSTITQVYVRNGASKKALESLDKFANQKGSTDNTRYYVLKSEILDSLGDYRNSLEAYKRYIDLSDNEDLKRFGQDTRFLEERLARQRRESRQALLISLLALLVLSSIIVTLYYFRKARQLHKRYSEEYAHLTSEHEELKALYNTLTGNAVDKATREALSKRIHAIGAFISQEKPDSLDRVADQLDSLTENRKQLLETIGLLYAIYYPEFTTCLINKNLSITEIGFCSLLVLGFRTGELGEIINRSGFYNISSAIRKKIGLGPNDTNLSIWLKHTYQKTGA
;
A
#
# COMPACT_ATOMS: atom_id res chain seq x y z
N MET A 1 14.45 -20.59 -6.49
CA MET A 1 14.82 -22.00 -6.17
C MET A 1 16.26 -22.15 -5.70
N LEU A 2 17.26 -21.60 -6.40
CA LEU A 2 18.69 -21.75 -6.00
C LEU A 2 18.96 -21.12 -4.62
N SER A 3 18.62 -19.85 -4.42
CA SER A 3 18.77 -19.14 -3.13
C SER A 3 18.02 -19.83 -2.00
N THR A 4 16.84 -20.40 -2.27
CA THR A 4 16.06 -21.18 -1.30
C THR A 4 16.78 -22.45 -0.90
N ALA A 5 17.35 -23.17 -1.85
CA ALA A 5 18.11 -24.41 -1.60
C ALA A 5 19.41 -24.11 -0.84
N GLN A 6 20.09 -23.04 -1.19
CA GLN A 6 21.33 -22.61 -0.53
C GLN A 6 21.07 -22.18 0.92
N ASP A 7 20.02 -21.40 1.17
CA ASP A 7 19.63 -20.96 2.53
C ASP A 7 19.22 -22.17 3.40
N ARG A 8 18.45 -23.12 2.86
CA ARG A 8 18.09 -24.37 3.55
C ARG A 8 19.29 -25.24 3.91
N ASN A 9 20.36 -25.19 3.11
CA ASN A 9 21.60 -25.89 3.36
C ASN A 9 22.62 -25.09 4.22
N GLY A 10 22.19 -23.94 4.79
CA GLY A 10 23.03 -23.09 5.63
C GLY A 10 24.18 -22.41 4.88
N LEU A 11 24.08 -22.31 3.55
CA LEU A 11 25.03 -21.56 2.73
C LEU A 11 24.72 -20.07 2.78
N ASN A 12 25.59 -19.28 3.39
CA ASN A 12 25.47 -17.83 3.44
C ASN A 12 25.87 -17.23 2.09
N VAL A 13 24.90 -17.03 1.21
CA VAL A 13 25.12 -16.41 -0.09
C VAL A 13 25.23 -14.90 0.12
N LYS A 14 26.39 -14.31 -0.18
CA LYS A 14 26.65 -12.85 -0.07
C LYS A 14 26.42 -12.10 -1.38
N GLN A 15 26.46 -12.79 -2.50
CA GLN A 15 26.21 -12.21 -3.82
C GLN A 15 25.42 -13.22 -4.64
N ASP A 16 24.25 -12.81 -5.08
CA ASP A 16 23.41 -13.61 -5.97
C ASP A 16 22.77 -12.68 -7.00
N SER A 17 23.42 -12.57 -8.18
CA SER A 17 22.86 -11.82 -9.30
C SER A 17 21.50 -12.39 -9.77
N CYS A 18 21.28 -13.68 -9.56
CA CYS A 18 20.04 -14.34 -9.94
C CYS A 18 18.86 -13.87 -9.08
N ILE A 19 19.09 -13.44 -7.83
CA ILE A 19 17.98 -12.99 -6.97
C ILE A 19 17.36 -11.70 -7.49
N ASN A 20 18.17 -10.77 -8.00
CA ASN A 20 17.68 -9.52 -8.57
C ASN A 20 16.86 -9.77 -9.85
N VAL A 21 17.35 -10.68 -10.71
CA VAL A 21 16.60 -11.12 -11.90
C VAL A 21 15.25 -11.76 -11.51
N ALA A 22 15.27 -12.58 -10.44
CA ALA A 22 14.04 -13.21 -9.94
C ALA A 22 13.05 -12.16 -9.39
N VAL A 23 13.54 -11.17 -8.65
CA VAL A 23 12.70 -10.07 -8.12
C VAL A 23 12.05 -9.30 -9.28
N ASP A 24 12.83 -8.91 -10.29
CA ASP A 24 12.32 -8.16 -11.44
C ASP A 24 11.30 -8.96 -12.24
N TYR A 25 11.56 -10.25 -12.44
CA TYR A 25 10.63 -11.15 -13.12
C TYR A 25 9.31 -11.31 -12.35
N TYR A 26 9.38 -11.66 -11.05
CA TYR A 26 8.18 -11.89 -10.26
C TYR A 26 7.40 -10.63 -9.94
N LYS A 27 8.04 -9.48 -9.92
CA LYS A 27 7.34 -8.18 -9.81
C LYS A 27 6.38 -7.94 -10.96
N GLN A 28 6.70 -8.43 -12.17
CA GLN A 28 5.89 -8.24 -13.38
C GLN A 28 4.93 -9.41 -13.65
N HIS A 29 5.34 -10.64 -13.34
CA HIS A 29 4.64 -11.86 -13.78
C HIS A 29 4.25 -12.79 -12.62
N GLY A 30 4.71 -12.52 -11.40
CA GLY A 30 4.53 -13.42 -10.26
C GLY A 30 3.23 -13.18 -9.50
N SER A 31 2.80 -14.22 -8.79
CA SER A 31 1.78 -14.08 -7.76
C SER A 31 2.31 -13.24 -6.57
N ARG A 32 1.42 -12.77 -5.70
CA ARG A 32 1.82 -12.11 -4.45
C ARG A 32 2.78 -12.97 -3.60
N GLN A 33 2.59 -14.29 -3.61
CA GLN A 33 3.45 -15.22 -2.90
C GLN A 33 4.85 -15.30 -3.52
N ASP A 34 4.96 -15.28 -4.85
CA ASP A 34 6.25 -15.27 -5.54
C ASP A 34 7.01 -13.96 -5.28
N CYS A 35 6.31 -12.82 -5.28
CA CYS A 35 6.88 -11.54 -4.88
C CYS A 35 7.36 -11.55 -3.43
N PHE A 36 6.55 -12.09 -2.50
CA PHE A 36 6.95 -12.24 -1.10
C PHE A 36 8.26 -13.03 -0.97
N LEU A 37 8.33 -14.21 -1.58
CA LEU A 37 9.51 -15.08 -1.50
C LEU A 37 10.74 -14.46 -2.15
N SER A 38 10.59 -13.82 -3.31
CA SER A 38 11.71 -13.19 -4.01
C SER A 38 12.33 -12.06 -3.19
N TYR A 39 11.51 -11.17 -2.61
CA TYR A 39 12.00 -10.11 -1.74
C TYR A 39 12.53 -10.64 -0.40
N TYR A 40 11.92 -11.68 0.19
CA TYR A 40 12.44 -12.32 1.40
C TYR A 40 13.84 -12.85 1.19
N TYR A 41 14.10 -13.62 0.11
CA TYR A 41 15.43 -14.15 -0.17
C TYR A 41 16.41 -13.07 -0.62
N GLN A 42 15.97 -12.02 -1.28
CA GLN A 42 16.81 -10.86 -1.57
C GLN A 42 17.30 -10.21 -0.26
N GLY A 43 16.40 -10.03 0.71
CA GLY A 43 16.76 -9.55 2.04
C GLY A 43 17.80 -10.44 2.73
N ARG A 44 17.66 -11.78 2.61
CA ARG A 44 18.64 -12.75 3.13
C ARG A 44 20.03 -12.59 2.50
N VAL A 45 20.09 -12.37 1.19
CA VAL A 45 21.35 -12.15 0.47
C VAL A 45 22.02 -10.86 0.95
N TYR A 46 21.29 -9.77 1.04
CA TYR A 46 21.82 -8.50 1.53
C TYR A 46 22.24 -8.57 3.01
N GLU A 47 21.48 -9.26 3.87
CA GLU A 47 21.86 -9.47 5.27
C GLU A 47 23.17 -10.26 5.38
N ASN A 48 23.34 -11.30 4.58
CA ASN A 48 24.61 -12.07 4.53
C ASN A 48 25.77 -11.22 4.00
N ALA A 49 25.50 -10.27 3.11
CA ALA A 49 26.48 -9.30 2.61
C ALA A 49 26.74 -8.15 3.61
N ARG A 50 25.97 -8.08 4.71
CA ARG A 50 25.97 -7.00 5.73
C ARG A 50 25.49 -5.65 5.21
N ASP A 51 24.79 -5.64 4.11
CA ASP A 51 24.03 -4.48 3.66
C ASP A 51 22.67 -4.45 4.37
N HIS A 52 22.70 -3.93 5.60
CA HIS A 52 21.52 -3.94 6.48
C HIS A 52 20.39 -3.06 5.95
N GLU A 53 20.71 -1.98 5.23
CA GLU A 53 19.73 -1.09 4.64
C GLU A 53 19.00 -1.78 3.49
N ALA A 54 19.72 -2.35 2.53
CA ALA A 54 19.13 -3.09 1.42
C ALA A 54 18.35 -4.32 1.91
N ALA A 55 18.87 -5.01 2.95
CA ALA A 55 18.20 -6.13 3.58
C ALA A 55 16.85 -5.71 4.20
N LEU A 56 16.83 -4.65 5.00
CA LEU A 56 15.59 -4.14 5.61
C LEU A 56 14.58 -3.72 4.55
N ASN A 57 15.02 -2.98 3.55
CA ASN A 57 14.15 -2.54 2.45
C ASN A 57 13.51 -3.75 1.74
N SER A 58 14.29 -4.79 1.44
CA SER A 58 13.79 -6.01 0.83
C SER A 58 12.80 -6.75 1.75
N TYR A 59 13.06 -6.84 3.05
CA TYR A 59 12.14 -7.46 4.01
C TYR A 59 10.83 -6.67 4.17
N LEU A 60 10.88 -5.33 4.20
CA LEU A 60 9.68 -4.50 4.26
C LEU A 60 8.86 -4.58 2.95
N LEU A 61 9.54 -4.72 1.81
CA LEU A 61 8.87 -5.01 0.54
C LEU A 61 8.22 -6.41 0.59
N ALA A 62 8.91 -7.44 1.08
CA ALA A 62 8.31 -8.75 1.30
C ALA A 62 7.06 -8.65 2.19
N GLU A 63 7.12 -7.92 3.32
CA GLU A 63 5.97 -7.70 4.20
C GLU A 63 4.75 -7.13 3.46
N SER A 64 4.96 -6.28 2.44
CA SER A 64 3.86 -5.69 1.65
C SER A 64 3.11 -6.71 0.78
N PHE A 65 3.71 -7.85 0.49
CA PHE A 65 3.13 -8.93 -0.32
C PHE A 65 2.53 -10.07 0.53
N ILE A 66 2.52 -9.95 1.85
CA ILE A 66 1.89 -10.95 2.73
C ILE A 66 0.42 -11.13 2.37
N THR A 67 -0.02 -12.38 2.39
CA THR A 67 -1.40 -12.79 2.19
C THR A 67 -1.82 -13.76 3.30
N ASN A 68 -3.10 -14.07 3.37
CA ASN A 68 -3.63 -15.10 4.29
C ASN A 68 -3.11 -16.52 3.99
N LYS A 69 -2.47 -16.74 2.83
CA LYS A 69 -1.84 -18.00 2.42
C LYS A 69 -0.34 -18.05 2.71
N THR A 70 0.26 -16.94 3.15
CA THR A 70 1.69 -16.91 3.47
C THR A 70 1.95 -17.73 4.74
N PRO A 71 2.80 -18.77 4.69
CA PRO A 71 3.01 -19.64 5.85
C PRO A 71 3.62 -18.89 7.05
N ASP A 72 3.10 -19.16 8.24
CA ASP A 72 3.57 -18.55 9.49
C ASP A 72 5.06 -18.84 9.77
N THR A 73 5.60 -19.93 9.26
CA THR A 73 7.04 -20.24 9.33
C THR A 73 7.90 -19.17 8.65
N TYR A 74 7.49 -18.70 7.47
CA TYR A 74 8.19 -17.61 6.78
C TYR A 74 7.97 -16.26 7.49
N LEU A 75 6.76 -16.01 8.00
CA LEU A 75 6.46 -14.77 8.71
C LEU A 75 7.28 -14.66 10.00
N SER A 76 7.39 -15.76 10.74
CA SER A 76 8.22 -15.80 11.94
C SER A 76 9.68 -15.51 11.62
N SER A 77 10.22 -16.13 10.57
CA SER A 77 11.61 -15.88 10.12
C SER A 77 11.79 -14.43 9.65
N LEU A 78 10.87 -13.91 8.84
CA LEU A 78 10.90 -12.53 8.34
C LEU A 78 11.01 -11.51 9.47
N TYR A 79 10.10 -11.60 10.45
CA TYR A 79 10.09 -10.65 11.57
C TYR A 79 11.28 -10.83 12.52
N ASN A 80 11.82 -12.04 12.64
CA ASN A 80 13.06 -12.26 13.38
C ASN A 80 14.26 -11.56 12.71
N HIS A 81 14.38 -11.64 11.37
CA HIS A 81 15.43 -10.93 10.63
C HIS A 81 15.28 -9.41 10.73
N ILE A 82 14.05 -8.89 10.58
CA ILE A 82 13.77 -7.46 10.78
C ILE A 82 14.15 -7.01 12.19
N SER A 83 13.83 -7.82 13.23
CA SER A 83 14.22 -7.53 14.61
C SER A 83 15.74 -7.47 14.79
N ALA A 84 16.47 -8.42 14.18
CA ALA A 84 17.93 -8.44 14.28
C ALA A 84 18.57 -7.19 13.64
N ILE A 85 18.03 -6.73 12.51
CA ILE A 85 18.50 -5.49 11.87
C ILE A 85 18.23 -4.28 12.76
N TYR A 86 17.03 -4.14 13.33
CA TYR A 86 16.74 -3.05 14.25
C TYR A 86 17.58 -3.08 15.53
N GLN A 87 17.92 -4.29 16.05
CA GLN A 87 18.86 -4.38 17.16
C GLN A 87 20.25 -3.87 16.81
N ASN A 88 20.76 -4.21 15.62
CA ASN A 88 22.06 -3.73 15.13
C ASN A 88 22.05 -2.19 14.96
N ALA A 89 20.89 -1.61 14.65
CA ALA A 89 20.68 -0.17 14.56
C ALA A 89 20.35 0.49 15.92
N PHE A 90 20.40 -0.25 17.03
CA PHE A 90 20.04 0.20 18.40
C PHE A 90 18.60 0.74 18.51
N ASP A 91 17.71 0.37 17.57
CA ASP A 91 16.29 0.69 17.63
C ASP A 91 15.53 -0.43 18.37
N PHE A 92 15.71 -0.48 19.67
CA PHE A 92 15.13 -1.53 20.53
C PHE A 92 13.59 -1.55 20.51
N PRO A 93 12.86 -0.42 20.48
CA PRO A 93 11.40 -0.45 20.40
C PRO A 93 10.88 -1.17 19.16
N ARG A 94 11.49 -0.93 17.97
CA ARG A 94 11.09 -1.62 16.74
C ARG A 94 11.57 -3.07 16.73
N ALA A 95 12.74 -3.34 17.28
CA ALA A 95 13.23 -4.69 17.47
C ALA A 95 12.28 -5.53 18.32
N LEU A 96 11.78 -4.98 19.44
CA LEU A 96 10.79 -5.63 20.31
C LEU A 96 9.47 -5.89 19.59
N THR A 97 8.96 -4.89 18.87
CA THR A 97 7.71 -5.06 18.10
C THR A 97 7.84 -6.16 17.04
N SER A 98 8.98 -6.21 16.35
CA SER A 98 9.23 -7.20 15.31
C SER A 98 9.40 -8.60 15.88
N ILE A 99 10.14 -8.76 16.99
CA ILE A 99 10.36 -10.08 17.59
C ILE A 99 9.07 -10.64 18.22
N GLN A 100 8.18 -9.79 18.74
CA GLN A 100 6.87 -10.21 19.22
C GLN A 100 5.99 -10.75 18.09
N LYS A 101 5.99 -10.11 16.92
CA LYS A 101 5.33 -10.64 15.72
C LYS A 101 5.93 -12.00 15.31
N ALA A 102 7.29 -12.10 15.33
CA ALA A 102 7.97 -13.34 15.03
C ALA A 102 7.54 -14.48 15.96
N GLU A 103 7.46 -14.22 17.27
CA GLU A 103 6.99 -15.18 18.27
C GLU A 103 5.54 -15.62 18.06
N GLU A 104 4.65 -14.67 17.77
CA GLU A 104 3.25 -14.97 17.48
C GLU A 104 3.11 -15.94 16.31
N HIS A 105 3.81 -15.68 15.21
CA HIS A 105 3.82 -16.54 14.03
C HIS A 105 4.51 -17.88 14.30
N ALA A 106 5.58 -17.92 15.10
CA ALA A 106 6.23 -19.17 15.51
C ALA A 106 5.26 -20.07 16.28
N ARG A 107 4.45 -19.50 17.20
CA ARG A 107 3.42 -20.23 17.94
C ARG A 107 2.31 -20.76 17.03
N LYS A 108 1.83 -19.94 16.08
CA LYS A 108 0.83 -20.37 15.08
C LYS A 108 1.35 -21.50 14.20
N ALA A 109 2.64 -21.49 13.86
CA ALA A 109 3.29 -22.53 13.09
C ALA A 109 3.65 -23.80 13.89
N GLY A 110 3.42 -23.82 15.20
CA GLY A 110 3.79 -24.95 16.08
C GLY A 110 5.31 -25.07 16.30
N LEU A 111 6.10 -24.03 16.03
CA LEU A 111 7.56 -24.01 16.17
C LEU A 111 7.95 -23.71 17.63
N THR A 112 7.70 -24.65 18.54
CA THR A 112 7.81 -24.45 20.00
C THR A 112 9.21 -23.99 20.42
N ASP A 113 10.26 -24.71 20.02
CA ASP A 113 11.65 -24.37 20.38
C ASP A 113 12.05 -23.00 19.81
N PHE A 114 11.63 -22.69 18.60
CA PHE A 114 11.90 -21.38 17.99
C PHE A 114 11.17 -20.26 18.74
N SER A 115 9.90 -20.47 19.10
CA SER A 115 9.15 -19.53 19.94
C SER A 115 9.84 -19.26 21.29
N HIS A 116 10.30 -20.30 21.97
CA HIS A 116 11.06 -20.17 23.22
C HIS A 116 12.39 -19.41 23.01
N SER A 117 13.10 -19.67 21.89
CA SER A 117 14.29 -18.92 21.52
C SER A 117 14.01 -17.44 21.33
N LEU A 118 12.90 -17.10 20.66
CA LEU A 118 12.47 -15.71 20.45
C LEU A 118 12.11 -15.02 21.77
N GLN A 119 11.47 -15.72 22.72
CA GLN A 119 11.21 -15.19 24.08
C GLN A 119 12.50 -14.89 24.84
N ILE A 120 13.48 -15.79 24.79
CA ILE A 120 14.81 -15.53 25.38
C ILE A 120 15.47 -14.30 24.73
N HIS A 121 15.32 -14.17 23.42
CA HIS A 121 15.84 -13.04 22.68
C HIS A 121 15.13 -11.73 23.05
N THR A 122 13.81 -11.76 23.20
CA THR A 122 13.02 -10.62 23.73
C THR A 122 13.51 -10.21 25.12
N GLY A 123 13.68 -11.18 26.03
CA GLY A 123 14.23 -10.92 27.36
C GLY A 123 15.61 -10.29 27.33
N ARG A 124 16.48 -10.69 26.41
CA ARG A 124 17.81 -10.09 26.22
C ARG A 124 17.71 -8.63 25.71
N ILE A 125 16.84 -8.33 24.76
CA ILE A 125 16.62 -6.95 24.28
C ILE A 125 16.13 -6.07 25.42
N LEU A 126 15.15 -6.53 26.20
CA LEU A 126 14.61 -5.80 27.35
C LEU A 126 15.70 -5.51 28.40
N LEU A 127 16.59 -6.48 28.62
CA LEU A 127 17.70 -6.30 29.53
C LEU A 127 18.73 -5.28 29.02
N MET A 128 19.00 -5.27 27.70
CA MET A 128 19.87 -4.27 27.06
C MET A 128 19.27 -2.87 27.09
N GLU A 129 17.97 -2.75 26.97
CA GLU A 129 17.23 -1.48 27.03
C GLU A 129 17.09 -0.95 28.48
N GLY A 130 17.46 -1.76 29.48
CA GLY A 130 17.42 -1.35 30.90
C GLY A 130 16.11 -1.68 31.62
N TYR A 131 15.34 -2.66 31.13
CA TYR A 131 14.09 -3.11 31.76
C TYR A 131 14.21 -4.52 32.37
N PRO A 132 14.98 -4.69 33.46
CA PRO A 132 15.20 -6.01 34.05
C PRO A 132 13.91 -6.67 34.56
N GLU A 133 12.94 -5.90 35.12
CA GLU A 133 11.68 -6.46 35.62
C GLU A 133 10.80 -6.99 34.50
N LYS A 134 10.78 -6.30 33.35
CA LYS A 134 10.07 -6.79 32.17
C LYS A 134 10.71 -8.07 31.62
N THR A 135 12.05 -8.19 31.75
CA THR A 135 12.77 -9.43 31.41
C THR A 135 12.28 -10.59 32.27
N ASP A 136 12.13 -10.41 33.58
CA ASP A 136 11.64 -11.46 34.48
C ASP A 136 10.23 -11.91 34.11
N SER A 137 9.35 -10.95 33.77
CA SER A 137 7.98 -11.23 33.31
C SER A 137 7.96 -11.99 31.99
N CYS A 138 8.82 -11.60 31.03
CA CYS A 138 8.94 -12.25 29.73
C CYS A 138 9.41 -13.72 29.88
N LEU A 139 10.35 -13.97 30.77
CA LEU A 139 10.91 -15.32 30.98
C LEU A 139 10.07 -16.19 31.93
N ALA A 140 9.07 -15.63 32.60
CA ALA A 140 8.24 -16.38 33.57
C ALA A 140 7.50 -17.57 32.91
N SER A 141 7.06 -17.40 31.66
CA SER A 141 6.36 -18.44 30.90
C SER A 141 7.26 -19.64 30.55
N LEU A 142 8.58 -19.46 30.54
CA LEU A 142 9.56 -20.52 30.25
C LEU A 142 9.94 -21.30 31.51
N LYS A 143 9.64 -20.80 32.71
CA LYS A 143 9.91 -21.49 33.97
C LYS A 143 8.97 -22.70 34.09
N GLY A 144 9.57 -23.90 34.12
CA GLY A 144 8.83 -25.16 34.19
C GLY A 144 8.36 -25.74 32.86
N ALA A 145 8.56 -25.03 31.74
CA ALA A 145 8.30 -25.57 30.43
C ALA A 145 9.32 -26.66 30.06
N LYS A 146 8.86 -27.70 29.36
CA LYS A 146 9.75 -28.71 28.78
C LYS A 146 10.44 -28.10 27.57
N VAL A 147 11.68 -27.70 27.74
CA VAL A 147 12.50 -27.05 26.69
C VAL A 147 13.68 -27.95 26.28
N SER A 148 14.18 -27.77 25.07
CA SER A 148 15.36 -28.47 24.62
C SER A 148 16.62 -28.08 25.42
N PRO A 149 17.69 -28.91 25.46
CA PRO A 149 18.91 -28.57 26.18
C PRO A 149 19.54 -27.24 25.75
N ILE A 150 19.45 -26.90 24.48
CA ILE A 150 19.91 -25.62 23.93
C ILE A 150 19.14 -24.46 24.55
N ILE A 151 17.82 -24.53 24.53
CA ILE A 151 16.93 -23.48 25.08
C ILE A 151 17.15 -23.35 26.60
N SER A 152 17.30 -24.47 27.31
CA SER A 152 17.59 -24.51 28.74
C SER A 152 18.89 -23.78 29.09
N ALA A 153 19.97 -24.04 28.32
CA ALA A 153 21.26 -23.40 28.51
C ALA A 153 21.20 -21.89 28.28
N HIS A 154 20.53 -21.47 27.19
CA HIS A 154 20.35 -20.06 26.87
C HIS A 154 19.48 -19.32 27.92
N LEU A 155 18.41 -19.95 28.37
CA LEU A 155 17.53 -19.42 29.41
C LEU A 155 18.29 -19.25 30.74
N THR A 156 19.01 -20.30 31.16
CA THR A 156 19.82 -20.27 32.40
C THR A 156 20.87 -19.18 32.35
N ALA A 157 21.62 -19.08 31.26
CA ALA A 157 22.63 -18.04 31.08
C ALA A 157 22.01 -16.62 31.14
N LEU A 158 20.85 -16.43 30.51
CA LEU A 158 20.16 -15.13 30.55
C LEU A 158 19.62 -14.80 31.96
N ILE A 159 19.11 -15.77 32.70
CA ILE A 159 18.69 -15.60 34.09
C ILE A 159 19.88 -15.21 34.98
N LEU A 160 21.03 -15.85 34.80
CA LEU A 160 22.24 -15.50 35.52
C LEU A 160 22.75 -14.09 35.16
N LEU A 161 22.70 -13.73 33.89
CA LEU A 161 22.99 -12.38 33.43
C LEU A 161 22.05 -11.36 34.10
N ARG A 162 20.74 -11.63 34.09
CA ARG A 162 19.74 -10.78 34.73
C ARG A 162 20.01 -10.57 36.23
N LYS A 163 20.38 -11.65 36.95
CA LYS A 163 20.77 -11.56 38.39
C LYS A 163 22.01 -10.69 38.59
N SER A 164 22.97 -10.73 37.66
CA SER A 164 24.20 -9.93 37.71
C SER A 164 23.95 -8.41 37.59
N PHE A 165 22.76 -7.98 37.13
CA PHE A 165 22.40 -6.56 37.11
C PHE A 165 22.09 -6.01 38.51
N HIS A 166 21.62 -6.84 39.44
CA HIS A 166 21.34 -6.44 40.81
C HIS A 166 22.50 -6.69 41.78
N GLN A 167 23.28 -7.73 41.51
CA GLN A 167 24.36 -8.16 42.40
C GLN A 167 25.67 -8.27 41.61
N LYS A 168 26.47 -7.22 41.66
CA LYS A 168 27.81 -7.24 41.08
C LYS A 168 28.73 -8.09 41.95
N SER A 169 29.66 -8.81 41.29
CA SER A 169 30.71 -9.62 41.93
C SER A 169 30.17 -10.70 42.88
N ASN A 170 29.13 -11.41 42.46
CA ASN A 170 28.54 -12.49 43.24
C ASN A 170 29.16 -13.86 42.87
N PRO A 171 29.93 -14.50 43.80
CA PRO A 171 30.57 -15.82 43.55
C PRO A 171 29.56 -16.93 43.22
N GLN A 172 28.36 -16.90 43.84
CA GLN A 172 27.33 -17.90 43.60
C GLN A 172 26.82 -17.90 42.16
N ILE A 173 26.78 -16.72 41.51
CA ILE A 173 26.43 -16.60 40.09
C ILE A 173 27.52 -17.25 39.21
N VAL A 174 28.79 -17.04 39.59
CA VAL A 174 29.95 -17.65 38.89
C VAL A 174 29.93 -19.18 39.02
N GLU A 175 29.70 -19.69 40.25
CA GLU A 175 29.58 -21.14 40.50
C GLU A 175 28.41 -21.78 39.75
N ALA A 176 27.26 -21.12 39.70
CA ALA A 176 26.11 -21.58 38.96
C ALA A 176 26.40 -21.63 37.42
N LEU A 177 27.15 -20.62 36.93
CA LEU A 177 27.56 -20.60 35.54
C LEU A 177 28.58 -21.67 35.20
N ASP A 178 29.57 -21.94 36.11
CA ASP A 178 30.52 -23.02 35.95
C ASP A 178 29.81 -24.40 35.91
N SER A 179 28.82 -24.59 36.78
CA SER A 179 27.99 -25.78 36.81
C SER A 179 27.19 -25.96 35.51
N LEU A 180 26.65 -24.86 34.95
CA LEU A 180 25.98 -24.88 33.65
C LEU A 180 26.94 -25.36 32.54
N ILE A 181 28.16 -24.83 32.52
CA ILE A 181 29.16 -25.21 31.50
C ILE A 181 29.58 -26.68 31.67
N ALA A 182 29.82 -27.12 32.90
CA ALA A 182 30.22 -28.50 33.19
C ALA A 182 29.13 -29.53 32.87
N SER A 183 27.87 -29.18 33.00
CA SER A 183 26.71 -30.04 32.69
C SER A 183 26.51 -30.32 31.19
N HIS A 184 27.17 -29.55 30.33
CA HIS A 184 26.99 -29.66 28.88
C HIS A 184 28.25 -30.22 28.19
N GLN A 185 28.19 -31.47 27.76
CA GLN A 185 29.29 -32.10 27.00
C GLN A 185 29.53 -31.40 25.66
N ASN A 186 28.47 -31.03 24.96
CA ASN A 186 28.56 -30.27 23.71
C ASN A 186 28.58 -28.76 24.02
N GLN A 187 29.76 -28.20 24.09
CA GLN A 187 29.97 -26.78 24.38
C GLN A 187 29.57 -25.83 23.22
N SER A 188 29.34 -26.37 22.02
CA SER A 188 28.94 -25.55 20.86
C SER A 188 27.51 -24.96 20.99
N ILE A 189 26.68 -25.56 21.81
CA ILE A 189 25.30 -25.10 22.07
C ILE A 189 25.22 -24.00 23.11
N LEU A 190 26.30 -23.71 23.82
CA LEU A 190 26.32 -22.71 24.89
C LEU A 190 26.37 -21.29 24.33
N PRO A 191 25.63 -20.32 24.95
CA PRO A 191 25.62 -18.92 24.52
C PRO A 191 26.86 -18.18 25.03
N TRP A 192 28.04 -18.46 24.47
CA TRP A 192 29.34 -17.96 24.96
C TRP A 192 29.38 -16.43 25.13
N SER A 193 28.74 -15.66 24.24
CA SER A 193 28.68 -14.20 24.40
C SER A 193 27.94 -13.77 25.67
N THR A 194 26.88 -14.48 26.06
CA THR A 194 26.12 -14.22 27.30
C THR A 194 26.91 -14.69 28.52
N ILE A 195 27.55 -15.87 28.42
CA ILE A 195 28.43 -16.45 29.46
C ILE A 195 29.57 -15.49 29.77
N THR A 196 30.30 -15.02 28.74
CA THR A 196 31.36 -14.02 28.89
C THR A 196 30.87 -12.77 29.61
N GLN A 197 29.70 -12.25 29.24
CA GLN A 197 29.13 -11.07 29.87
C GLN A 197 28.78 -11.30 31.35
N VAL A 198 28.32 -12.50 31.72
CA VAL A 198 28.09 -12.84 33.14
C VAL A 198 29.42 -12.83 33.94
N TYR A 199 30.48 -13.43 33.39
CA TYR A 199 31.78 -13.41 34.04
C TYR A 199 32.36 -12.02 34.19
N VAL A 200 32.27 -11.19 33.16
CA VAL A 200 32.72 -9.78 33.18
C VAL A 200 32.00 -9.02 34.31
N ARG A 201 30.68 -9.11 34.39
CA ARG A 201 29.87 -8.41 35.36
C ARG A 201 30.10 -8.87 36.80
N ASN A 202 30.60 -10.10 36.98
CA ASN A 202 30.91 -10.64 38.29
C ASN A 202 32.43 -10.59 38.62
N GLY A 203 33.25 -9.89 37.83
CA GLY A 203 34.66 -9.68 38.10
C GLY A 203 35.54 -10.92 37.87
N ALA A 204 35.02 -11.98 37.24
CA ALA A 204 35.75 -13.21 36.96
C ALA A 204 36.57 -13.09 35.66
N SER A 205 37.48 -12.12 35.58
CA SER A 205 38.15 -11.67 34.34
C SER A 205 38.93 -12.76 33.65
N LYS A 206 39.59 -13.71 34.36
CA LYS A 206 40.29 -14.85 33.75
C LYS A 206 39.31 -15.79 33.05
N LYS A 207 38.20 -16.17 33.71
CA LYS A 207 37.16 -17.03 33.10
C LYS A 207 36.44 -16.31 31.96
N ALA A 208 36.28 -14.98 32.09
CA ALA A 208 35.74 -14.16 31.00
C ALA A 208 36.62 -14.23 29.76
N LEU A 209 37.94 -14.17 29.89
CA LEU A 209 38.88 -14.27 28.78
C LEU A 209 38.79 -15.65 28.10
N GLU A 210 38.80 -16.74 28.87
CA GLU A 210 38.65 -18.13 28.36
C GLU A 210 37.30 -18.30 27.62
N SER A 211 36.23 -17.74 28.16
CA SER A 211 34.91 -17.79 27.50
C SER A 211 34.83 -16.92 26.25
N LEU A 212 35.57 -15.82 26.21
CA LEU A 212 35.70 -14.96 25.05
C LEU A 212 36.38 -15.68 23.87
N ASP A 213 37.42 -16.48 24.15
CA ASP A 213 38.08 -17.28 23.13
C ASP A 213 37.15 -18.34 22.54
N LYS A 214 36.30 -18.95 23.36
CA LYS A 214 35.25 -19.86 22.89
C LYS A 214 34.18 -19.11 22.07
N PHE A 215 33.83 -17.90 22.46
CA PHE A 215 32.97 -17.04 21.68
C PHE A 215 33.60 -16.67 20.33
N ALA A 216 34.88 -16.33 20.30
CA ALA A 216 35.63 -16.02 19.07
C ALA A 216 35.60 -17.19 18.04
N ASN A 217 35.59 -18.40 18.51
CA ASN A 217 35.54 -19.61 17.66
C ASN A 217 34.13 -19.92 17.11
N GLN A 218 33.08 -19.22 17.56
CA GLN A 218 31.76 -19.31 16.97
C GLN A 218 31.70 -18.52 15.66
N LYS A 219 31.00 -19.06 14.67
CA LYS A 219 30.91 -18.48 13.31
C LYS A 219 30.43 -17.03 13.34
N GLY A 220 31.22 -16.11 12.81
CA GLY A 220 30.85 -14.70 12.68
C GLY A 220 30.99 -13.84 13.95
N SER A 221 31.55 -14.37 15.03
CA SER A 221 31.70 -13.69 16.33
C SER A 221 32.75 -12.59 16.31
N THR A 222 33.88 -12.79 15.61
CA THR A 222 34.99 -11.81 15.56
C THR A 222 34.70 -10.55 14.76
N ASP A 223 33.65 -10.56 13.99
CA ASP A 223 33.17 -9.39 13.25
C ASP A 223 32.03 -8.65 13.99
N ASN A 224 31.74 -9.01 15.23
CA ASN A 224 30.66 -8.47 16.01
C ASN A 224 31.17 -7.39 16.99
N THR A 225 30.55 -6.22 17.01
CA THR A 225 30.85 -5.12 17.96
C THR A 225 30.87 -5.60 19.40
N ARG A 226 29.96 -6.53 19.77
CA ARG A 226 29.87 -7.11 21.11
C ARG A 226 31.14 -7.87 21.51
N TYR A 227 31.81 -8.54 20.57
CA TYR A 227 33.10 -9.20 20.87
C TYR A 227 34.15 -8.21 21.32
N TYR A 228 34.30 -7.09 20.61
CA TYR A 228 35.33 -6.10 20.92
C TYR A 228 35.04 -5.30 22.18
N VAL A 229 33.77 -5.01 22.48
CA VAL A 229 33.38 -4.39 23.75
C VAL A 229 33.75 -5.29 24.93
N LEU A 230 33.36 -6.57 24.89
CA LEU A 230 33.70 -7.53 25.93
C LEU A 230 35.22 -7.72 26.07
N LYS A 231 35.94 -7.78 24.94
CA LYS A 231 37.41 -7.88 24.93
C LYS A 231 38.04 -6.67 25.61
N SER A 232 37.59 -5.48 25.31
CA SER A 232 38.10 -4.26 25.94
C SER A 232 37.84 -4.25 27.44
N GLU A 233 36.60 -4.55 27.88
CA GLU A 233 36.27 -4.60 29.32
C GLU A 233 37.07 -5.64 30.09
N ILE A 234 37.29 -6.81 29.50
CA ILE A 234 38.09 -7.87 30.11
C ILE A 234 39.56 -7.44 30.25
N LEU A 235 40.16 -6.92 29.17
CA LEU A 235 41.55 -6.49 29.18
C LEU A 235 41.80 -5.32 30.13
N ASP A 236 40.84 -4.38 30.20
CA ASP A 236 40.88 -3.29 31.18
C ASP A 236 40.89 -3.83 32.62
N SER A 237 39.99 -4.77 32.94
CA SER A 237 39.92 -5.42 34.23
C SER A 237 41.15 -6.27 34.59
N LEU A 238 41.91 -6.70 33.60
CA LEU A 238 43.19 -7.42 33.76
C LEU A 238 44.41 -6.48 33.84
N GLY A 239 44.22 -5.17 33.64
CA GLY A 239 45.29 -4.17 33.63
C GLY A 239 46.05 -4.07 32.30
N ASP A 240 45.61 -4.75 31.27
CA ASP A 240 46.18 -4.66 29.91
C ASP A 240 45.56 -3.51 29.14
N TYR A 241 45.85 -2.30 29.58
CA TYR A 241 45.24 -1.08 29.03
C TYR A 241 45.55 -0.82 27.56
N ARG A 242 46.74 -1.29 27.11
CA ARG A 242 47.13 -1.11 25.71
C ARG A 242 46.25 -1.93 24.75
N ASN A 243 46.08 -3.21 25.02
CA ASN A 243 45.26 -4.08 24.21
C ASN A 243 43.76 -3.79 24.45
N SER A 244 43.37 -3.33 25.62
CA SER A 244 42.02 -2.83 25.90
C SER A 244 41.65 -1.65 24.98
N LEU A 245 42.56 -0.65 24.92
CA LEU A 245 42.37 0.52 24.04
C LEU A 245 42.30 0.13 22.54
N GLU A 246 43.12 -0.83 22.12
CA GLU A 246 43.07 -1.33 20.74
C GLU A 246 41.73 -2.03 20.44
N ALA A 247 41.27 -2.87 21.34
CA ALA A 247 39.96 -3.51 21.23
C ALA A 247 38.82 -2.48 21.24
N TYR A 248 38.92 -1.46 22.09
CA TYR A 248 37.94 -0.38 22.14
C TYR A 248 37.89 0.45 20.84
N LYS A 249 39.06 0.79 20.28
CA LYS A 249 39.13 1.45 18.97
C LYS A 249 38.46 0.61 17.89
N ARG A 250 38.71 -0.69 17.88
CA ARG A 250 38.05 -1.59 16.92
C ARG A 250 36.54 -1.68 17.13
N TYR A 251 36.07 -1.62 18.37
CA TYR A 251 34.65 -1.49 18.68
C TYR A 251 34.08 -0.19 18.10
N ILE A 252 34.76 0.95 18.33
CA ILE A 252 34.34 2.25 17.79
C ILE A 252 34.32 2.20 16.27
N ASP A 253 35.35 1.70 15.60
CA ASP A 253 35.40 1.59 14.13
C ASP A 253 34.22 0.76 13.55
N LEU A 254 33.78 -0.27 14.28
CA LEU A 254 32.66 -1.10 13.89
C LEU A 254 31.30 -0.49 14.28
N SER A 255 31.24 0.33 15.33
CA SER A 255 30.01 0.98 15.83
C SER A 255 29.81 2.39 15.32
N ASP A 256 30.90 3.16 15.13
CA ASP A 256 30.94 4.48 14.53
C ASP A 256 30.96 4.44 13.00
N ASN A 257 30.79 3.28 12.42
CA ASN A 257 30.38 3.30 11.03
C ASN A 257 29.26 4.32 10.97
N GLU A 258 29.56 5.52 10.43
CA GLU A 258 28.58 6.60 10.24
C GLU A 258 27.29 6.06 9.61
N ASP A 259 27.41 4.93 8.96
CA ASP A 259 26.36 4.10 8.41
C ASP A 259 25.35 3.59 9.46
N LEU A 260 25.75 3.26 10.71
CA LEU A 260 24.79 2.80 11.73
C LEU A 260 23.95 3.92 12.33
N LYS A 261 24.50 5.13 12.46
CA LYS A 261 23.72 6.32 12.88
C LYS A 261 22.83 6.82 11.73
N ARG A 262 23.34 6.85 10.50
CA ARG A 262 22.56 7.13 9.30
C ARG A 262 21.49 6.07 9.09
N PHE A 263 21.83 4.80 9.27
CA PHE A 263 20.91 3.69 9.15
C PHE A 263 19.69 3.82 10.08
N GLY A 264 19.87 4.25 11.34
CA GLY A 264 18.75 4.53 12.25
C GLY A 264 17.83 5.66 11.77
N GLN A 265 18.38 6.65 11.05
CA GLN A 265 17.62 7.72 10.41
C GLN A 265 17.01 7.26 9.07
N ASP A 266 17.77 6.52 8.27
CA ASP A 266 17.35 6.00 6.97
C ASP A 266 16.25 4.94 7.09
N THR A 267 16.28 4.10 8.14
CA THR A 267 15.20 3.15 8.40
C THR A 267 13.87 3.84 8.68
N ARG A 268 13.88 4.94 9.46
CA ARG A 268 12.68 5.77 9.68
C ARG A 268 12.20 6.39 8.38
N PHE A 269 13.12 6.93 7.59
CA PHE A 269 12.81 7.52 6.29
C PHE A 269 12.24 6.48 5.32
N LEU A 270 12.82 5.27 5.26
CA LEU A 270 12.31 4.18 4.42
C LEU A 270 10.91 3.71 4.86
N GLU A 271 10.67 3.57 6.17
CA GLU A 271 9.34 3.24 6.68
C GLU A 271 8.31 4.31 6.37
N GLU A 272 8.67 5.58 6.58
CA GLU A 272 7.82 6.72 6.23
C GLU A 272 7.53 6.77 4.73
N ARG A 273 8.54 6.52 3.90
CA ARG A 273 8.41 6.47 2.44
C ARG A 273 7.48 5.34 2.01
N LEU A 274 7.66 4.13 2.55
CA LEU A 274 6.79 2.99 2.28
C LEU A 274 5.37 3.21 2.82
N ALA A 275 5.24 3.81 4.01
CA ALA A 275 3.93 4.16 4.55
C ALA A 275 3.23 5.22 3.70
N ARG A 276 3.97 6.21 3.15
CA ARG A 276 3.47 7.21 2.22
C ARG A 276 3.03 6.55 0.91
N GLN A 277 3.86 5.72 0.32
CA GLN A 277 3.55 4.98 -0.90
C GLN A 277 2.31 4.08 -0.73
N ARG A 278 2.16 3.41 0.43
CA ARG A 278 0.96 2.62 0.75
C ARG A 278 -0.29 3.50 0.89
N ARG A 279 -0.17 4.71 1.48
CA ARG A 279 -1.28 5.67 1.56
C ARG A 279 -1.67 6.19 0.18
N GLU A 280 -0.70 6.56 -0.64
CA GLU A 280 -0.89 7.02 -2.02
C GLU A 280 -1.56 5.94 -2.87
N SER A 281 -1.11 4.68 -2.79
CA SER A 281 -1.73 3.56 -3.49
C SER A 281 -3.17 3.30 -3.05
N ARG A 282 -3.47 3.40 -1.74
CA ARG A 282 -4.85 3.27 -1.22
C ARG A 282 -5.73 4.45 -1.66
N GLN A 283 -5.20 5.66 -1.64
CA GLN A 283 -5.89 6.85 -2.14
C GLN A 283 -6.17 6.73 -3.63
N ALA A 284 -5.18 6.32 -4.43
CA ALA A 284 -5.36 6.07 -5.86
C ALA A 284 -6.45 5.01 -6.13
N LEU A 285 -6.49 3.92 -5.34
CA LEU A 285 -7.54 2.90 -5.43
C LEU A 285 -8.93 3.45 -5.08
N LEU A 286 -9.05 4.22 -4.01
CA LEU A 286 -10.33 4.84 -3.61
C LEU A 286 -10.83 5.84 -4.66
N ILE A 287 -9.91 6.62 -5.20
CA ILE A 287 -10.21 7.60 -6.24
C ILE A 287 -10.64 6.89 -7.54
N SER A 288 -9.95 5.79 -7.95
CA SER A 288 -10.34 5.01 -9.13
C SER A 288 -11.73 4.37 -8.97
N LEU A 289 -12.08 3.92 -7.77
CA LEU A 289 -13.41 3.40 -7.43
C LEU A 289 -14.49 4.48 -7.52
N LEU A 290 -14.20 5.68 -7.01
CA LEU A 290 -15.09 6.84 -7.12
C LEU A 290 -15.27 7.26 -8.59
N ALA A 291 -14.22 7.26 -9.39
CA ALA A 291 -14.29 7.55 -10.82
C ALA A 291 -15.16 6.53 -11.57
N LEU A 292 -15.06 5.24 -11.25
CA LEU A 292 -15.92 4.19 -11.80
C LEU A 292 -17.39 4.39 -11.42
N LEU A 293 -17.68 4.81 -10.18
CA LEU A 293 -19.04 5.12 -9.74
C LEU A 293 -19.62 6.33 -10.50
N VAL A 294 -18.82 7.37 -10.70
CA VAL A 294 -19.23 8.56 -11.47
C VAL A 294 -19.48 8.17 -12.94
N LEU A 295 -18.58 7.38 -13.56
CA LEU A 295 -18.77 6.90 -14.92
C LEU A 295 -20.05 6.04 -15.07
N SER A 296 -20.31 5.15 -14.11
CA SER A 296 -21.55 4.37 -14.11
C SER A 296 -22.80 5.24 -13.97
N SER A 297 -22.76 6.26 -13.13
CA SER A 297 -23.83 7.25 -12.97
C SER A 297 -24.08 8.02 -14.27
N ILE A 298 -23.03 8.43 -14.97
CA ILE A 298 -23.11 9.10 -16.28
C ILE A 298 -23.79 8.19 -17.32
N ILE A 299 -23.36 6.91 -17.40
CA ILE A 299 -23.94 5.95 -18.34
C ILE A 299 -25.43 5.75 -18.07
N VAL A 300 -25.82 5.61 -16.80
CA VAL A 300 -27.21 5.47 -16.39
C VAL A 300 -28.04 6.73 -16.79
N THR A 301 -27.51 7.91 -16.53
CA THR A 301 -28.15 9.18 -16.87
C THR A 301 -28.33 9.32 -18.38
N LEU A 302 -27.30 8.96 -19.18
CA LEU A 302 -27.37 8.98 -20.63
C LEU A 302 -28.38 7.97 -21.17
N TYR A 303 -28.47 6.78 -20.55
CA TYR A 303 -29.48 5.79 -20.93
C TYR A 303 -30.91 6.31 -20.71
N TYR A 304 -31.19 6.89 -19.55
CA TYR A 304 -32.51 7.46 -19.26
C TYR A 304 -32.82 8.66 -20.16
N PHE A 305 -31.84 9.49 -20.46
CA PHE A 305 -31.99 10.61 -21.39
C PHE A 305 -32.34 10.14 -22.80
N ARG A 306 -31.64 9.12 -23.32
CA ARG A 306 -31.95 8.52 -24.63
C ARG A 306 -33.36 7.93 -24.67
N LYS A 307 -33.75 7.24 -23.59
CA LYS A 307 -35.09 6.65 -23.45
C LYS A 307 -36.19 7.72 -23.41
N ALA A 308 -35.97 8.79 -22.63
CA ALA A 308 -36.92 9.92 -22.56
C ALA A 308 -37.07 10.63 -23.93
N ARG A 309 -35.94 10.81 -24.65
CA ARG A 309 -35.98 11.45 -25.99
C ARG A 309 -36.69 10.58 -27.03
N GLN A 310 -36.54 9.26 -26.99
CA GLN A 310 -37.26 8.33 -27.85
C GLN A 310 -38.77 8.36 -27.55
N LEU A 311 -39.14 8.42 -26.27
CA LEU A 311 -40.51 8.50 -25.83
C LEU A 311 -41.16 9.81 -26.30
N HIS A 312 -40.47 10.92 -26.12
CA HIS A 312 -40.92 12.24 -26.58
C HIS A 312 -41.15 12.30 -28.10
N LYS A 313 -40.21 11.69 -28.86
CA LYS A 313 -40.35 11.61 -30.32
C LYS A 313 -41.60 10.82 -30.75
N ARG A 314 -41.89 9.70 -30.08
CA ARG A 314 -43.11 8.90 -30.34
C ARG A 314 -44.38 9.69 -30.01
N TYR A 315 -44.42 10.35 -28.88
CA TYR A 315 -45.56 11.19 -28.51
C TYR A 315 -45.75 12.35 -29.48
N SER A 316 -44.70 12.99 -29.95
CA SER A 316 -44.75 14.08 -30.94
C SER A 316 -45.26 13.60 -32.27
N GLU A 317 -44.86 12.40 -32.74
CA GLU A 317 -45.33 11.79 -34.00
C GLU A 317 -46.81 11.41 -33.87
N GLU A 318 -47.23 10.81 -32.76
CA GLU A 318 -48.62 10.42 -32.49
C GLU A 318 -49.54 11.66 -32.36
N TYR A 319 -49.05 12.70 -31.67
CA TYR A 319 -49.76 13.98 -31.59
C TYR A 319 -49.93 14.66 -32.97
N ALA A 320 -48.89 14.68 -33.78
CA ALA A 320 -48.93 15.21 -35.15
C ALA A 320 -49.93 14.42 -36.03
N HIS A 321 -49.97 13.09 -35.89
CA HIS A 321 -50.94 12.25 -36.60
C HIS A 321 -52.38 12.57 -36.18
N LEU A 322 -52.64 12.64 -34.87
CA LEU A 322 -53.96 12.99 -34.33
C LEU A 322 -54.42 14.40 -34.77
N THR A 323 -53.48 15.35 -34.81
CA THR A 323 -53.77 16.71 -35.28
C THR A 323 -54.14 16.74 -36.76
N SER A 324 -53.40 15.95 -37.58
CA SER A 324 -53.73 15.82 -39.02
C SER A 324 -55.08 15.16 -39.22
N GLU A 325 -55.38 14.06 -38.49
CA GLU A 325 -56.71 13.39 -38.56
C GLU A 325 -57.83 14.33 -38.13
N HIS A 326 -57.61 15.17 -37.11
CA HIS A 326 -58.59 16.18 -36.67
C HIS A 326 -58.88 17.21 -37.78
N GLU A 327 -57.87 17.76 -38.43
CA GLU A 327 -58.02 18.73 -39.50
C GLU A 327 -58.69 18.12 -40.73
N GLU A 328 -58.36 16.85 -41.11
CA GLU A 328 -59.01 16.13 -42.16
C GLU A 328 -60.49 15.88 -41.88
N LEU A 329 -60.84 15.43 -40.67
CA LEU A 329 -62.21 15.21 -40.26
C LEU A 329 -63.01 16.52 -40.23
N LYS A 330 -62.38 17.63 -39.83
CA LYS A 330 -62.99 18.96 -39.83
C LYS A 330 -63.22 19.45 -41.24
N ALA A 331 -62.30 19.25 -42.16
CA ALA A 331 -62.45 19.57 -43.58
C ALA A 331 -63.57 18.75 -44.17
N LEU A 332 -63.67 17.44 -43.92
CA LEU A 332 -64.72 16.53 -44.37
C LEU A 332 -66.09 16.97 -43.81
N TYR A 333 -66.17 17.34 -42.53
CA TYR A 333 -67.40 17.89 -41.92
C TYR A 333 -67.88 19.17 -42.61
N ASN A 334 -66.94 20.07 -42.92
CA ASN A 334 -67.27 21.33 -43.61
C ASN A 334 -67.75 21.10 -45.07
N THR A 335 -67.17 20.11 -45.76
CA THR A 335 -67.60 19.75 -47.13
C THR A 335 -68.96 19.04 -47.14
N LEU A 336 -69.27 18.23 -46.13
CA LEU A 336 -70.54 17.53 -45.95
C LEU A 336 -71.67 18.41 -45.46
N THR A 337 -71.43 19.63 -44.93
CA THR A 337 -72.44 20.59 -44.54
C THR A 337 -73.11 21.28 -45.75
N GLY A 338 -72.46 21.15 -46.95
CA GLY A 338 -73.04 21.66 -48.23
C GLY A 338 -73.97 20.72 -48.98
N ASN A 339 -73.98 19.42 -48.65
CA ASN A 339 -74.80 18.41 -49.34
C ASN A 339 -75.76 17.71 -48.37
N ALA A 340 -76.93 17.25 -48.87
CA ALA A 340 -77.99 16.60 -48.09
C ALA A 340 -77.48 15.20 -47.51
N VAL A 341 -76.69 15.24 -46.45
CA VAL A 341 -76.22 14.09 -45.75
C VAL A 341 -77.09 13.82 -44.51
N ASP A 342 -77.39 12.58 -44.23
CA ASP A 342 -78.21 12.10 -43.15
C ASP A 342 -77.76 12.69 -41.77
N LYS A 343 -78.70 13.13 -40.98
CA LYS A 343 -78.52 13.79 -39.67
C LYS A 343 -77.72 12.98 -38.69
N ALA A 344 -77.86 11.65 -38.76
CA ALA A 344 -77.12 10.71 -37.91
C ALA A 344 -75.61 10.68 -38.20
N THR A 345 -75.25 10.79 -39.50
CA THR A 345 -73.85 10.83 -39.93
C THR A 345 -73.18 12.15 -39.50
N ARG A 346 -73.87 13.26 -39.55
CA ARG A 346 -73.37 14.56 -39.06
C ARG A 346 -73.14 14.54 -37.53
N GLU A 347 -74.08 13.97 -36.79
CA GLU A 347 -73.92 13.89 -35.32
C GLU A 347 -72.75 12.96 -34.94
N ALA A 348 -72.57 11.84 -35.64
CA ALA A 348 -71.45 10.94 -35.40
C ALA A 348 -70.09 11.62 -35.69
N LEU A 349 -69.98 12.33 -36.82
CA LEU A 349 -68.77 13.06 -37.22
C LEU A 349 -68.45 14.20 -36.24
N SER A 350 -69.48 14.96 -35.84
CA SER A 350 -69.31 16.03 -34.82
C SER A 350 -68.84 15.50 -33.49
N LYS A 351 -69.40 14.39 -32.99
CA LYS A 351 -68.93 13.73 -31.76
C LYS A 351 -67.50 13.28 -31.85
N ARG A 352 -67.05 12.74 -32.98
CA ARG A 352 -65.66 12.29 -33.19
C ARG A 352 -64.68 13.46 -33.23
N ILE A 353 -65.03 14.57 -33.92
CA ILE A 353 -64.25 15.81 -34.00
C ILE A 353 -64.10 16.41 -32.59
N HIS A 354 -65.20 16.47 -31.82
CA HIS A 354 -65.14 16.99 -30.43
C HIS A 354 -64.30 16.10 -29.51
N ALA A 355 -64.38 14.75 -29.66
CA ALA A 355 -63.62 13.82 -28.85
C ALA A 355 -62.12 13.98 -29.10
N ILE A 356 -61.66 14.04 -30.37
CA ILE A 356 -60.25 14.21 -30.75
C ILE A 356 -59.77 15.62 -30.33
N GLY A 357 -60.59 16.68 -30.52
CA GLY A 357 -60.25 18.03 -30.08
C GLY A 357 -60.11 18.16 -28.57
N ALA A 358 -60.98 17.48 -27.81
CA ALA A 358 -60.87 17.41 -26.36
C ALA A 358 -59.58 16.68 -25.88
N PHE A 359 -59.26 15.60 -26.58
CA PHE A 359 -58.00 14.82 -26.32
C PHE A 359 -56.77 15.70 -26.58
N ILE A 360 -56.72 16.35 -27.76
CA ILE A 360 -55.62 17.26 -28.12
C ILE A 360 -55.52 18.45 -27.13
N SER A 361 -56.66 18.94 -26.60
CA SER A 361 -56.65 20.04 -25.64
C SER A 361 -56.30 19.63 -24.22
N GLN A 362 -56.58 18.37 -23.81
CA GLN A 362 -56.27 17.87 -22.46
C GLN A 362 -54.79 17.47 -22.26
N GLU A 363 -54.09 17.06 -23.30
CA GLU A 363 -52.68 16.66 -23.14
C GLU A 363 -51.69 17.82 -23.29
N LYS A 364 -52.12 19.01 -23.68
CA LYS A 364 -51.20 20.10 -23.99
C LYS A 364 -50.58 20.87 -22.82
N PRO A 365 -51.21 21.11 -21.64
CA PRO A 365 -50.59 21.97 -20.64
C PRO A 365 -49.65 21.29 -19.67
N ASP A 366 -49.90 20.06 -19.26
CA ASP A 366 -49.22 19.52 -18.06
C ASP A 366 -48.02 18.57 -18.34
N SER A 367 -47.95 17.93 -19.50
CA SER A 367 -46.88 16.94 -19.78
C SER A 367 -45.67 17.57 -20.48
N LEU A 368 -45.90 18.57 -21.34
CA LEU A 368 -44.82 19.28 -22.06
C LEU A 368 -44.07 20.25 -21.15
N ASP A 369 -44.76 20.98 -20.28
CA ASP A 369 -44.12 21.87 -19.30
C ASP A 369 -43.36 21.09 -18.23
N ARG A 370 -43.87 19.96 -17.73
CA ARG A 370 -43.11 19.06 -16.84
C ARG A 370 -41.89 18.41 -17.51
N VAL A 371 -41.99 18.09 -18.79
CA VAL A 371 -40.82 17.56 -19.56
C VAL A 371 -39.84 18.68 -19.86
N ALA A 372 -40.30 19.92 -20.14
CA ALA A 372 -39.45 21.08 -20.29
C ALA A 372 -38.74 21.44 -18.96
N ASP A 373 -39.45 21.45 -17.83
CA ASP A 373 -38.86 21.66 -16.49
C ASP A 373 -37.86 20.55 -16.11
N GLN A 374 -38.15 19.30 -16.44
CA GLN A 374 -37.19 18.20 -16.25
C GLN A 374 -35.99 18.32 -17.18
N LEU A 375 -36.14 18.81 -18.42
CA LEU A 375 -35.06 19.11 -19.35
C LEU A 375 -34.22 20.30 -18.89
N ASP A 376 -34.81 21.31 -18.29
CA ASP A 376 -34.09 22.48 -17.73
C ASP A 376 -33.33 22.10 -16.44
N SER A 377 -33.89 21.25 -15.57
CA SER A 377 -33.18 20.69 -14.41
C SER A 377 -32.00 19.82 -14.82
N LEU A 378 -32.10 19.09 -15.95
CA LEU A 378 -31.00 18.35 -16.53
C LEU A 378 -29.92 19.24 -17.15
N THR A 379 -30.27 20.49 -17.57
CA THR A 379 -29.28 21.45 -18.09
C THR A 379 -28.47 22.09 -16.98
N GLU A 380 -29.02 22.31 -15.80
CA GLU A 380 -28.31 22.75 -14.60
C GLU A 380 -27.36 21.65 -14.07
N ASN A 381 -27.79 20.40 -14.10
CA ASN A 381 -26.95 19.23 -13.80
C ASN A 381 -25.79 19.02 -14.78
N ARG A 382 -25.90 19.46 -16.03
CA ARG A 382 -24.84 19.33 -17.06
C ARG A 382 -23.61 20.16 -16.73
N LYS A 383 -23.77 21.38 -16.23
CA LYS A 383 -22.67 22.23 -15.78
C LYS A 383 -21.95 21.59 -14.59
N GLN A 384 -22.70 21.12 -13.60
CA GLN A 384 -22.18 20.40 -12.44
C GLN A 384 -21.45 19.12 -12.86
N LEU A 385 -21.95 18.38 -13.85
CA LEU A 385 -21.30 17.21 -14.39
C LEU A 385 -19.92 17.53 -14.98
N LEU A 386 -19.83 18.56 -15.83
CA LEU A 386 -18.57 18.99 -16.41
C LEU A 386 -17.59 19.51 -15.36
N GLU A 387 -18.08 20.25 -14.35
CA GLU A 387 -17.27 20.71 -13.23
C GLU A 387 -16.70 19.53 -12.42
N THR A 388 -17.53 18.53 -12.13
CA THR A 388 -17.10 17.31 -11.42
C THR A 388 -16.02 16.56 -12.19
N ILE A 389 -16.18 16.40 -13.51
CA ILE A 389 -15.18 15.75 -14.38
C ILE A 389 -13.89 16.57 -14.41
N GLY A 390 -13.98 17.89 -14.49
CA GLY A 390 -12.82 18.77 -14.46
C GLY A 390 -12.04 18.70 -13.15
N LEU A 391 -12.73 18.64 -12.02
CA LEU A 391 -12.13 18.46 -10.70
C LEU A 391 -11.47 17.08 -10.54
N LEU A 392 -12.12 16.02 -11.03
CA LEU A 392 -11.52 14.67 -11.02
C LEU A 392 -10.22 14.65 -11.84
N TYR A 393 -10.22 15.23 -13.04
CA TYR A 393 -9.00 15.31 -13.84
C TYR A 393 -7.90 16.16 -13.20
N ALA A 394 -8.25 17.19 -12.44
CA ALA A 394 -7.29 17.99 -11.69
C ALA A 394 -6.58 17.16 -10.59
N ILE A 395 -7.27 16.19 -10.02
CA ILE A 395 -6.71 15.29 -9.00
C ILE A 395 -5.84 14.19 -9.63
N TYR A 396 -6.31 13.58 -10.72
CA TYR A 396 -5.63 12.41 -11.32
C TYR A 396 -4.50 12.77 -12.28
N TYR A 397 -4.66 13.87 -12.99
CA TYR A 397 -3.76 14.32 -14.06
C TYR A 397 -3.39 15.78 -13.82
N PRO A 398 -2.70 16.08 -12.71
CA PRO A 398 -2.41 17.46 -12.29
C PRO A 398 -1.56 18.21 -13.31
N GLU A 399 -0.61 17.53 -13.97
CA GLU A 399 0.24 18.17 -14.98
C GLU A 399 -0.55 18.56 -16.23
N PHE A 400 -1.40 17.68 -16.73
CA PHE A 400 -2.29 17.98 -17.84
C PHE A 400 -3.26 19.11 -17.50
N THR A 401 -3.87 19.03 -16.32
CA THR A 401 -4.82 20.06 -15.86
C THR A 401 -4.15 21.41 -15.66
N THR A 402 -2.96 21.45 -15.07
CA THR A 402 -2.15 22.67 -14.91
C THR A 402 -1.80 23.29 -16.26
N CYS A 403 -1.47 22.46 -17.26
CA CYS A 403 -1.25 22.93 -18.63
C CYS A 403 -2.49 23.64 -19.21
N LEU A 404 -3.68 23.12 -18.95
CA LEU A 404 -4.94 23.73 -19.41
C LEU A 404 -5.32 24.99 -18.59
N ILE A 405 -5.10 24.99 -17.27
CA ILE A 405 -5.28 26.17 -16.42
C ILE A 405 -4.38 27.33 -16.87
N ASN A 406 -3.12 27.03 -17.21
CA ASN A 406 -2.17 28.04 -17.72
C ASN A 406 -2.62 28.63 -19.08
N LYS A 407 -3.57 28.01 -19.76
CA LYS A 407 -4.24 28.54 -20.96
C LYS A 407 -5.57 29.22 -20.64
N ASN A 408 -5.83 29.56 -19.37
CA ASN A 408 -7.04 30.22 -18.87
C ASN A 408 -8.35 29.44 -19.14
N LEU A 409 -8.31 28.10 -19.12
CA LEU A 409 -9.52 27.30 -19.17
C LEU A 409 -10.17 27.21 -17.78
N SER A 410 -11.49 27.33 -17.74
CA SER A 410 -12.27 27.09 -16.53
C SER A 410 -12.38 25.58 -16.22
N ILE A 411 -12.72 25.23 -14.98
CA ILE A 411 -12.93 23.83 -14.57
C ILE A 411 -13.98 23.12 -15.44
N THR A 412 -15.04 23.81 -15.82
CA THR A 412 -16.09 23.30 -16.75
C THR A 412 -15.50 23.00 -18.14
N GLU A 413 -14.65 23.90 -18.67
CA GLU A 413 -13.97 23.71 -19.96
C GLU A 413 -12.93 22.58 -19.88
N ILE A 414 -12.27 22.42 -18.74
CA ILE A 414 -11.35 21.28 -18.48
C ILE A 414 -12.14 19.98 -18.49
N GLY A 415 -13.31 19.92 -17.83
CA GLY A 415 -14.18 18.76 -17.88
C GLY A 415 -14.62 18.39 -19.31
N PHE A 416 -14.91 19.40 -20.13
CA PHE A 416 -15.19 19.18 -21.55
C PHE A 416 -13.98 18.62 -22.31
N CYS A 417 -12.79 19.16 -22.09
CA CYS A 417 -11.53 18.67 -22.66
C CYS A 417 -11.24 17.22 -22.25
N SER A 418 -11.51 16.89 -21.00
CA SER A 418 -11.31 15.55 -20.46
C SER A 418 -12.18 14.50 -21.13
N LEU A 419 -13.44 14.82 -21.44
CA LEU A 419 -14.33 13.94 -22.21
C LEU A 419 -13.81 13.69 -23.62
N LEU A 420 -13.24 14.71 -24.29
CA LEU A 420 -12.61 14.56 -25.60
C LEU A 420 -11.37 13.67 -25.56
N VAL A 421 -10.55 13.76 -24.47
CA VAL A 421 -9.38 12.91 -24.26
C VAL A 421 -9.81 11.46 -24.01
N LEU A 422 -10.89 11.23 -23.27
CA LEU A 422 -11.49 9.91 -23.03
C LEU A 422 -12.09 9.25 -24.30
N GLY A 423 -12.13 9.99 -25.42
CA GLY A 423 -12.54 9.44 -26.72
C GLY A 423 -14.01 9.65 -27.07
N PHE A 424 -14.75 10.44 -26.29
CA PHE A 424 -16.12 10.83 -26.67
C PHE A 424 -16.12 11.62 -27.99
N ARG A 425 -17.00 11.22 -28.93
CA ARG A 425 -17.09 11.86 -30.24
C ARG A 425 -17.90 13.17 -30.17
N THR A 426 -17.65 14.05 -31.10
CA THR A 426 -18.34 15.35 -31.21
C THR A 426 -19.86 15.26 -31.19
N GLY A 427 -20.42 14.20 -31.83
CA GLY A 427 -21.87 13.95 -31.85
C GLY A 427 -22.43 13.55 -30.49
N GLU A 428 -21.70 12.70 -29.75
CA GLU A 428 -22.10 12.22 -28.42
C GLU A 428 -22.04 13.35 -27.38
N LEU A 429 -21.01 14.19 -27.44
CA LEU A 429 -20.92 15.39 -26.61
C LEU A 429 -21.99 16.43 -26.96
N GLY A 430 -22.36 16.55 -28.24
CA GLY A 430 -23.46 17.40 -28.70
C GLY A 430 -24.82 16.96 -28.15
N GLU A 431 -24.99 15.68 -27.87
CA GLU A 431 -26.20 15.14 -27.21
C GLU A 431 -26.20 15.41 -25.70
N ILE A 432 -25.03 15.37 -25.05
CA ILE A 432 -24.88 15.64 -23.62
C ILE A 432 -25.04 17.14 -23.31
N ILE A 433 -24.48 18.03 -24.14
CA ILE A 433 -24.32 19.46 -23.82
C ILE A 433 -25.29 20.35 -24.62
N ASN A 434 -26.04 19.80 -25.57
CA ASN A 434 -26.76 20.49 -26.64
C ASN A 434 -25.78 20.89 -27.78
N ARG A 435 -26.21 20.72 -29.04
CA ARG A 435 -25.37 21.00 -30.22
C ARG A 435 -24.84 22.42 -30.28
N SER A 436 -25.67 23.43 -29.95
CA SER A 436 -25.24 24.84 -29.92
C SER A 436 -24.22 25.10 -28.80
N GLY A 437 -24.40 24.51 -27.62
CA GLY A 437 -23.48 24.62 -26.48
C GLY A 437 -22.12 23.98 -26.78
N PHE A 438 -22.11 22.82 -27.47
CA PHE A 438 -20.88 22.16 -27.90
C PHE A 438 -20.00 23.05 -28.78
N TYR A 439 -20.59 23.65 -29.83
CA TYR A 439 -19.85 24.52 -30.75
C TYR A 439 -19.34 25.77 -30.04
N ASN A 440 -20.15 26.37 -29.15
CA ASN A 440 -19.75 27.54 -28.40
C ASN A 440 -18.57 27.24 -27.44
N ILE A 441 -18.65 26.19 -26.67
CA ILE A 441 -17.57 25.77 -25.74
C ILE A 441 -16.32 25.39 -26.52
N SER A 442 -16.44 24.56 -27.56
CA SER A 442 -15.30 24.16 -28.40
C SER A 442 -14.60 25.35 -29.06
N SER A 443 -15.38 26.31 -29.58
CA SER A 443 -14.85 27.54 -30.17
C SER A 443 -14.14 28.42 -29.14
N ALA A 444 -14.71 28.59 -27.96
CA ALA A 444 -14.12 29.34 -26.85
C ALA A 444 -12.79 28.70 -26.39
N ILE A 445 -12.73 27.38 -26.25
CA ILE A 445 -11.54 26.64 -25.90
C ILE A 445 -10.45 26.81 -26.96
N ARG A 446 -10.80 26.62 -28.26
CA ARG A 446 -9.85 26.81 -29.37
C ARG A 446 -9.20 28.17 -29.35
N LYS A 447 -10.00 29.22 -29.11
CA LYS A 447 -9.51 30.60 -28.99
C LYS A 447 -8.54 30.79 -27.80
N LYS A 448 -8.83 30.20 -26.65
CA LYS A 448 -7.98 30.27 -25.45
C LYS A 448 -6.65 29.54 -25.61
N ILE A 449 -6.63 28.40 -26.29
CA ILE A 449 -5.42 27.63 -26.55
C ILE A 449 -4.63 28.11 -27.78
N GLY A 450 -5.17 29.06 -28.54
CA GLY A 450 -4.52 29.67 -29.72
C GLY A 450 -4.66 28.86 -31.00
N LEU A 451 -5.69 27.99 -31.13
CA LEU A 451 -5.97 27.25 -32.37
C LEU A 451 -6.89 28.02 -33.31
N GLY A 452 -6.42 28.29 -34.51
CA GLY A 452 -7.17 28.93 -35.58
C GLY A 452 -8.20 27.99 -36.26
N PRO A 453 -9.02 28.51 -37.18
CA PRO A 453 -10.05 27.73 -37.89
C PRO A 453 -9.49 26.55 -38.71
N ASN A 454 -8.31 26.69 -39.25
CA ASN A 454 -7.63 25.73 -40.15
C ASN A 454 -6.59 24.87 -39.43
N ASP A 455 -6.42 25.05 -38.11
CA ASP A 455 -5.47 24.27 -37.32
C ASP A 455 -6.04 22.90 -36.95
N THR A 456 -5.17 22.08 -36.35
CA THR A 456 -5.48 20.71 -35.89
C THR A 456 -6.80 20.65 -35.10
N ASN A 457 -7.53 19.56 -35.23
CA ASN A 457 -8.74 19.31 -34.48
C ASN A 457 -8.44 19.37 -32.97
N LEU A 458 -9.35 20.02 -32.21
CA LEU A 458 -9.24 20.17 -30.75
C LEU A 458 -8.97 18.84 -30.03
N SER A 459 -9.66 17.77 -30.42
CA SER A 459 -9.48 16.42 -29.84
C SER A 459 -8.07 15.87 -30.08
N ILE A 460 -7.50 16.09 -31.27
CA ILE A 460 -6.13 15.66 -31.59
C ILE A 460 -5.10 16.44 -30.78
N TRP A 461 -5.28 17.77 -30.70
CA TRP A 461 -4.38 18.62 -29.91
C TRP A 461 -4.41 18.23 -28.43
N LEU A 462 -5.61 17.98 -27.87
CA LEU A 462 -5.77 17.56 -26.47
C LEU A 462 -5.12 16.20 -26.19
N LYS A 463 -5.30 15.20 -27.06
CA LYS A 463 -4.66 13.88 -26.92
C LYS A 463 -3.13 13.98 -26.96
N HIS A 464 -2.59 14.80 -27.84
CA HIS A 464 -1.15 15.00 -27.92
C HIS A 464 -0.60 15.72 -26.68
N THR A 465 -1.34 16.72 -26.16
CA THR A 465 -0.97 17.42 -24.93
C THR A 465 -1.02 16.46 -23.73
N TYR A 466 -2.06 15.63 -23.63
CA TYR A 466 -2.22 14.60 -22.59
C TYR A 466 -1.05 13.60 -22.61
N GLN A 467 -0.67 13.10 -23.78
CA GLN A 467 0.49 12.21 -23.91
C GLN A 467 1.83 12.86 -23.54
N LYS A 468 2.00 14.19 -23.80
CA LYS A 468 3.21 14.93 -23.43
C LYS A 468 3.36 15.21 -21.95
N THR A 469 2.27 15.29 -21.22
CA THR A 469 2.28 15.53 -19.77
C THR A 469 2.46 14.25 -18.97
N GLY A 470 2.76 13.11 -19.62
CA GLY A 470 3.07 11.85 -18.95
C GLY A 470 1.86 11.22 -18.22
N ALA A 471 0.66 11.64 -18.61
CA ALA A 471 -0.59 11.14 -18.04
C ALA A 471 -1.10 9.89 -18.76
#